data_43a902466971c5b001e2600c6c1081a9
#
_entry.id   43a902466971c5b001e2600c6c1081a9
#
_cell.length_a   1.000
_cell.length_b   1.000
_cell.length_c   1.000
_cell.angle_alpha   90.00
_cell.angle_beta   90.00
_cell.angle_gamma   90.00
#
_symmetry.space_group_name_H-M   'P 1'
#
loop_
_entity.id
_entity.type
_entity.pdbx_description
1 polymer ?
#
loop_
_entity_poly.entity_id
_entity_poly.type
_entity_poly.pdbx_seq_one_letter_code
_entity_poly.pdbx_strand_id
1 'polypeptide(L)'
;FVACSVPAYLHQYDMTSGIRKGGSLLVNCIWDAEEAVKQIPNKVKRDLAKNGARLFIINATKLAEEIGLGQRTNTIMQAAFFKLADIIPFEEAQQYMKDYAKKSYAKKGDDIVQMNYNAIDKGAEGLIEVPVDPAWADLPVEELKPAEECCSCGCGHEKSKTELFVERIAKPINAIKGYDLPVSAFNGYEDGTF
;
A
#
# COMPACT_ATOMS: atom_id res chain seq x y z
N PHE A 1 -7.79 -9.00 -0.84
CA PHE A 1 -6.41 -8.62 -1.14
C PHE A 1 -6.18 -7.16 -0.79
N VAL A 2 -5.09 -6.87 -0.10
CA VAL A 2 -4.63 -5.52 0.22
C VAL A 2 -3.18 -5.37 -0.26
N ALA A 3 -2.85 -4.26 -0.90
CA ALA A 3 -1.48 -3.95 -1.29
C ALA A 3 -1.02 -2.63 -0.67
N CYS A 4 0.15 -2.64 -0.05
CA CYS A 4 0.81 -1.48 0.52
C CYS A 4 2.08 -1.16 -0.28
N SER A 5 2.02 -0.13 -1.11
CA SER A 5 3.16 0.27 -1.95
C SER A 5 4.23 1.04 -1.17
N VAL A 6 3.87 1.63 -0.04
CA VAL A 6 4.78 2.44 0.81
C VAL A 6 4.65 1.97 2.25
N PRO A 7 5.68 1.35 2.85
CA PRO A 7 5.61 0.74 4.17
C PRO A 7 5.16 1.68 5.30
N ALA A 8 5.49 2.97 5.20
CA ALA A 8 5.08 3.99 6.17
C ALA A 8 3.55 4.08 6.32
N TYR A 9 2.79 3.71 5.29
CA TYR A 9 1.33 3.74 5.34
C TYR A 9 0.73 2.70 6.31
N LEU A 10 1.45 1.62 6.61
CA LEU A 10 1.04 0.66 7.63
C LEU A 10 0.96 1.27 9.04
N HIS A 11 1.74 2.35 9.29
CA HIS A 11 1.75 3.07 10.56
C HIS A 11 0.78 4.26 10.59
N GLN A 12 0.39 4.76 9.41
CA GLN A 12 -0.41 5.99 9.29
C GLN A 12 -1.89 5.71 9.05
N TYR A 13 -2.19 4.60 8.38
CA TYR A 13 -3.54 4.29 7.92
C TYR A 13 -4.00 2.92 8.40
N ASP A 14 -5.30 2.80 8.61
CA ASP A 14 -5.94 1.52 8.88
C ASP A 14 -6.19 0.75 7.58
N MET A 15 -5.15 0.06 7.09
CA MET A 15 -5.21 -0.66 5.81
C MET A 15 -5.78 -2.08 5.93
N THR A 16 -5.84 -2.64 7.13
CA THR A 16 -6.12 -4.07 7.34
C THR A 16 -7.44 -4.39 8.02
N SER A 17 -8.18 -3.39 8.53
CA SER A 17 -9.49 -3.61 9.18
C SER A 17 -10.52 -4.30 8.27
N GLY A 18 -10.45 -4.07 6.96
CA GLY A 18 -11.33 -4.69 5.97
C GLY A 18 -10.78 -5.97 5.32
N ILE A 19 -9.66 -6.53 5.80
CA ILE A 19 -9.11 -7.75 5.22
C ILE A 19 -10.04 -8.94 5.52
N ARG A 20 -10.39 -9.69 4.48
CA ARG A 20 -11.28 -10.85 4.61
C ARG A 20 -10.52 -12.05 5.18
N LYS A 21 -11.27 -13.01 5.76
CA LYS A 21 -10.69 -14.28 6.20
C LYS A 21 -9.95 -14.97 5.05
N GLY A 22 -8.73 -15.43 5.32
CA GLY A 22 -7.85 -16.04 4.32
C GLY A 22 -7.33 -15.08 3.26
N GLY A 23 -7.55 -13.77 3.41
CA GLY A 23 -7.05 -12.75 2.48
C GLY A 23 -5.53 -12.64 2.49
N SER A 24 -4.99 -11.78 1.63
CA SER A 24 -3.55 -11.55 1.52
C SER A 24 -3.21 -10.08 1.64
N LEU A 25 -2.17 -9.76 2.41
CA LEU A 25 -1.52 -8.46 2.44
C LEU A 25 -0.18 -8.56 1.70
N LEU A 26 0.03 -7.69 0.73
CA LEU A 26 1.31 -7.52 0.02
C LEU A 26 1.93 -6.18 0.41
N VAL A 27 3.18 -6.18 0.84
CA VAL A 27 3.93 -4.96 1.19
C VAL A 27 5.15 -4.81 0.28
N ASN A 28 5.24 -3.69 -0.44
CA ASN A 28 6.46 -3.34 -1.17
C ASN A 28 7.46 -2.70 -0.21
N CYS A 29 8.53 -3.43 0.13
CA CYS A 29 9.53 -2.98 1.10
C CYS A 29 10.91 -3.54 0.79
N ILE A 30 11.92 -2.98 1.43
CA ILE A 30 13.31 -3.45 1.33
C ILE A 30 13.66 -4.53 2.37
N TRP A 31 12.72 -4.86 3.26
CA TRP A 31 12.93 -5.78 4.38
C TRP A 31 13.01 -7.22 3.90
N ASP A 32 13.77 -8.03 4.61
CA ASP A 32 13.62 -9.48 4.59
C ASP A 32 12.46 -9.93 5.49
N ALA A 33 12.21 -11.24 5.57
CA ALA A 33 11.09 -11.77 6.33
C ALA A 33 11.21 -11.49 7.86
N GLU A 34 12.43 -11.55 8.41
CA GLU A 34 12.66 -11.31 9.83
C GLU A 34 12.49 -9.83 10.18
N GLU A 35 13.02 -8.95 9.34
CA GLU A 35 12.88 -7.52 9.53
C GLU A 35 11.41 -7.06 9.32
N ALA A 36 10.71 -7.63 8.36
CA ALA A 36 9.28 -7.35 8.14
C ALA A 36 8.46 -7.66 9.39
N VAL A 37 8.75 -8.77 10.07
CA VAL A 37 8.09 -9.11 11.34
C VAL A 37 8.33 -8.04 12.42
N LYS A 38 9.50 -7.41 12.46
CA LYS A 38 9.80 -6.36 13.42
C LYS A 38 9.13 -5.04 13.08
N GLN A 39 9.13 -4.68 11.80
CA GLN A 39 8.70 -3.37 11.30
C GLN A 39 7.17 -3.23 11.14
N ILE A 40 6.46 -4.34 10.95
CA ILE A 40 5.00 -4.30 10.77
C ILE A 40 4.32 -3.99 12.11
N PRO A 41 3.38 -3.01 12.14
CA PRO A 41 2.68 -2.63 13.36
C PRO A 41 1.87 -3.76 14.00
N ASN A 42 1.77 -3.76 15.32
CA ASN A 42 0.99 -4.76 16.06
C ASN A 42 -0.47 -4.85 15.60
N LYS A 43 -1.09 -3.73 15.25
CA LYS A 43 -2.45 -3.70 14.70
C LYS A 43 -2.57 -4.56 13.43
N VAL A 44 -1.65 -4.37 12.49
CA VAL A 44 -1.62 -5.14 11.24
C VAL A 44 -1.40 -6.63 11.52
N LYS A 45 -0.44 -6.98 12.36
CA LYS A 45 -0.17 -8.35 12.79
C LYS A 45 -1.42 -9.01 13.38
N ARG A 46 -2.11 -8.30 14.28
CA ARG A 46 -3.32 -8.77 14.94
C ARG A 46 -4.45 -8.99 13.93
N ASP A 47 -4.66 -8.06 12.99
CA ASP A 47 -5.69 -8.19 11.95
C ASP A 47 -5.41 -9.40 11.04
N LEU A 48 -4.15 -9.61 10.65
CA LEU A 48 -3.74 -10.77 9.86
C LEU A 48 -3.99 -12.08 10.61
N ALA A 49 -3.54 -12.20 11.86
CA ALA A 49 -3.71 -13.41 12.66
C ALA A 49 -5.19 -13.72 12.91
N LYS A 50 -6.01 -12.73 13.30
CA LYS A 50 -7.46 -12.91 13.55
C LYS A 50 -8.23 -13.36 12.32
N ASN A 51 -7.81 -12.92 11.14
CA ASN A 51 -8.46 -13.29 9.90
C ASN A 51 -7.81 -14.49 9.21
N GLY A 52 -6.77 -15.10 9.78
CA GLY A 52 -6.01 -16.16 9.12
C GLY A 52 -5.49 -15.71 7.75
N ALA A 53 -5.16 -14.43 7.63
CA ALA A 53 -4.70 -13.82 6.39
C ALA A 53 -3.19 -14.07 6.20
N ARG A 54 -2.75 -14.10 4.94
CA ARG A 54 -1.36 -14.31 4.57
C ARG A 54 -0.63 -12.98 4.39
N LEU A 55 0.64 -12.95 4.74
CA LEU A 55 1.53 -11.81 4.58
C LEU A 55 2.58 -12.09 3.51
N PHE A 56 2.71 -11.19 2.56
CA PHE A 56 3.74 -11.23 1.53
C PHE A 56 4.50 -9.92 1.47
N ILE A 57 5.79 -10.01 1.19
CA ILE A 57 6.64 -8.87 0.92
C ILE A 57 7.30 -9.01 -0.45
N ILE A 58 7.64 -7.88 -1.06
CA ILE A 58 8.37 -7.80 -2.31
C ILE A 58 9.23 -6.53 -2.32
N ASN A 59 10.44 -6.60 -2.84
CA ASN A 59 11.25 -5.41 -3.12
C ASN A 59 11.12 -5.03 -4.60
N ALA A 60 9.95 -4.51 -4.97
CA ALA A 60 9.66 -4.15 -6.36
C ALA A 60 10.58 -3.03 -6.89
N THR A 61 11.07 -2.15 -6.02
CA THR A 61 11.99 -1.08 -6.41
C THR A 61 13.33 -1.65 -6.87
N LYS A 62 13.92 -2.56 -6.08
CA LYS A 62 15.17 -3.24 -6.44
C LYS A 62 15.00 -4.05 -7.74
N LEU A 63 13.91 -4.79 -7.86
CA LEU A 63 13.61 -5.56 -9.07
C LEU A 63 13.48 -4.67 -10.31
N ALA A 64 12.82 -3.51 -10.17
CA ALA A 64 12.67 -2.55 -11.27
C ALA A 64 14.03 -1.95 -11.70
N GLU A 65 14.90 -1.65 -10.74
CA GLU A 65 16.26 -1.14 -11.01
C GLU A 65 17.12 -2.20 -11.73
N GLU A 66 17.10 -3.45 -11.28
CA GLU A 66 17.83 -4.57 -11.90
C GLU A 66 17.41 -4.84 -13.34
N ILE A 67 16.15 -4.60 -13.69
CA ILE A 67 15.60 -4.80 -15.03
C ILE A 67 15.84 -3.58 -15.93
N GLY A 68 16.23 -2.43 -15.37
CA GLY A 68 16.41 -1.19 -16.11
C GLY A 68 15.14 -0.33 -16.24
N LEU A 69 14.10 -0.64 -15.47
CA LEU A 69 12.86 0.16 -15.41
C LEU A 69 12.95 1.36 -14.44
N GLY A 70 14.08 1.52 -13.73
CA GLY A 70 14.26 2.54 -12.71
C GLY A 70 13.23 2.41 -11.59
N GLN A 71 12.46 3.46 -11.31
CA GLN A 71 11.47 3.45 -10.24
C GLN A 71 10.08 2.93 -10.65
N ARG A 72 9.94 2.33 -11.83
CA ARG A 72 8.64 1.90 -12.37
C ARG A 72 8.27 0.51 -11.84
N THR A 73 7.65 0.47 -10.69
CA THR A 73 7.27 -0.77 -9.99
C THR A 73 5.89 -1.31 -10.38
N ASN A 74 5.10 -0.56 -11.17
CA ASN A 74 3.69 -0.88 -11.43
C ASN A 74 3.47 -2.28 -12.04
N THR A 75 4.24 -2.63 -13.07
CA THR A 75 4.13 -3.93 -13.74
C THR A 75 4.50 -5.08 -12.82
N ILE A 76 5.53 -4.90 -11.99
CA ILE A 76 5.99 -5.86 -10.98
C ILE A 76 4.89 -6.09 -9.94
N MET A 77 4.34 -5.01 -9.38
CA MET A 77 3.27 -5.07 -8.38
C MET A 77 1.98 -5.67 -8.95
N GLN A 78 1.68 -5.40 -10.22
CA GLN A 78 0.52 -5.99 -10.91
C GLN A 78 0.69 -7.51 -11.10
N ALA A 79 1.88 -7.98 -11.47
CA ALA A 79 2.15 -9.41 -11.58
C ALA A 79 2.04 -10.11 -10.22
N ALA A 80 2.60 -9.49 -9.17
CA ALA A 80 2.45 -9.95 -7.78
C ALA A 80 0.97 -10.03 -7.36
N PHE A 81 0.16 -9.03 -7.73
CA PHE A 81 -1.27 -9.05 -7.48
C PHE A 81 -1.95 -10.25 -8.12
N PHE A 82 -1.77 -10.48 -9.42
CA PHE A 82 -2.41 -11.61 -10.10
C PHE A 82 -1.97 -12.97 -9.55
N LYS A 83 -0.71 -13.07 -9.13
CA LYS A 83 -0.19 -14.29 -8.50
C LYS A 83 -0.84 -14.59 -7.15
N LEU A 84 -1.17 -13.55 -6.37
CA LEU A 84 -1.70 -13.69 -5.01
C LEU A 84 -3.22 -13.65 -4.92
N ALA A 85 -3.88 -12.94 -5.84
CA ALA A 85 -5.32 -12.71 -5.78
C ALA A 85 -6.15 -13.88 -6.31
N ASP A 86 -5.53 -14.79 -7.08
CA ASP A 86 -6.12 -16.02 -7.62
C ASP A 86 -7.50 -15.80 -8.30
N ILE A 87 -7.62 -14.71 -9.05
CA ILE A 87 -8.87 -14.33 -9.75
C ILE A 87 -9.01 -15.12 -11.04
N ILE A 88 -7.87 -15.35 -11.72
CA ILE A 88 -7.72 -16.20 -12.92
C ILE A 88 -6.41 -16.98 -12.78
N PRO A 89 -6.25 -18.11 -13.48
CA PRO A 89 -4.98 -18.85 -13.49
C PRO A 89 -3.81 -17.93 -13.79
N PHE A 90 -2.75 -18.01 -12.99
CA PHE A 90 -1.64 -17.05 -13.10
C PHE A 90 -0.97 -17.07 -14.48
N GLU A 91 -0.84 -18.23 -15.08
CA GLU A 91 -0.25 -18.41 -16.42
C GLU A 91 -1.05 -17.65 -17.48
N GLU A 92 -2.38 -17.63 -17.35
CA GLU A 92 -3.27 -16.89 -18.24
C GLU A 92 -3.14 -15.38 -17.99
N ALA A 93 -3.12 -14.96 -16.73
CA ALA A 93 -2.88 -13.56 -16.36
C ALA A 93 -1.53 -13.06 -16.88
N GLN A 94 -0.48 -13.85 -16.72
CA GLN A 94 0.87 -13.56 -17.20
C GLN A 94 0.90 -13.36 -18.72
N GLN A 95 0.22 -14.23 -19.46
CA GLN A 95 0.12 -14.11 -20.91
C GLN A 95 -0.60 -12.83 -21.32
N TYR A 96 -1.74 -12.52 -20.70
CA TYR A 96 -2.46 -11.27 -20.98
C TYR A 96 -1.63 -10.04 -20.65
N MET A 97 -0.88 -10.04 -19.56
CA MET A 97 0.02 -8.95 -19.20
C MET A 97 1.14 -8.78 -20.25
N LYS A 98 1.73 -9.87 -20.74
CA LYS A 98 2.77 -9.85 -21.78
C LYS A 98 2.19 -9.34 -23.12
N ASP A 99 1.02 -9.80 -23.52
CA ASP A 99 0.35 -9.35 -24.74
C ASP A 99 0.01 -7.85 -24.67
N TYR A 100 -0.47 -7.39 -23.52
CA TYR A 100 -0.75 -5.97 -23.30
C TYR A 100 0.53 -5.12 -23.31
N ALA A 101 1.59 -5.60 -22.68
CA ALA A 101 2.88 -4.92 -22.70
C ALA A 101 3.43 -4.78 -24.12
N LYS A 102 3.35 -5.86 -24.93
CA LYS A 102 3.73 -5.83 -26.36
C LYS A 102 2.90 -4.79 -27.12
N LYS A 103 1.58 -4.82 -26.96
CA LYS A 103 0.68 -3.89 -27.63
C LYS A 103 0.95 -2.42 -27.25
N SER A 104 1.27 -2.18 -25.99
CA SER A 104 1.47 -0.83 -25.45
C SER A 104 2.86 -0.25 -25.78
N TYR A 105 3.88 -1.11 -25.83
CA TYR A 105 5.28 -0.68 -25.91
C TYR A 105 5.98 -1.03 -27.21
N ALA A 106 5.37 -1.77 -28.15
CA ALA A 106 6.00 -2.14 -29.42
C ALA A 106 6.57 -0.93 -30.20
N LYS A 107 5.88 0.20 -30.15
CA LYS A 107 6.35 1.45 -30.81
C LYS A 107 7.57 2.08 -30.15
N LYS A 108 7.92 1.67 -28.94
CA LYS A 108 9.06 2.19 -28.15
C LYS A 108 10.33 1.34 -28.28
N GLY A 109 10.25 0.24 -29.00
CA GLY A 109 11.34 -0.71 -29.24
C GLY A 109 11.18 -2.02 -28.45
N ASP A 110 11.77 -3.06 -29.01
CA ASP A 110 11.67 -4.43 -28.46
C ASP A 110 12.33 -4.55 -27.08
N ASP A 111 13.39 -3.77 -26.82
CA ASP A 111 14.07 -3.74 -25.52
C ASP A 111 13.09 -3.34 -24.39
N ILE A 112 12.24 -2.34 -24.63
CA ILE A 112 11.25 -1.90 -23.65
C ILE A 112 10.17 -2.96 -23.44
N VAL A 113 9.77 -3.68 -24.50
CA VAL A 113 8.83 -4.80 -24.38
C VAL A 113 9.45 -5.90 -23.53
N GLN A 114 10.71 -6.26 -23.80
CA GLN A 114 11.43 -7.30 -23.04
C GLN A 114 11.62 -6.92 -21.57
N MET A 115 11.96 -5.66 -21.27
CA MET A 115 12.02 -5.18 -19.88
C MET A 115 10.69 -5.37 -19.14
N ASN A 116 9.55 -5.11 -19.81
CA ASN A 116 8.24 -5.33 -19.20
C ASN A 116 7.92 -6.82 -19.04
N TYR A 117 8.35 -7.69 -19.95
CA TYR A 117 8.21 -9.14 -19.77
C TYR A 117 9.00 -9.62 -18.55
N ASN A 118 10.25 -9.18 -18.43
CA ASN A 118 11.10 -9.49 -17.27
C ASN A 118 10.47 -8.98 -15.96
N ALA A 119 9.81 -7.79 -15.99
CA ALA A 119 9.10 -7.24 -14.83
C ALA A 119 7.90 -8.09 -14.41
N ILE A 120 7.16 -8.65 -15.37
CA ILE A 120 6.04 -9.55 -15.10
C ILE A 120 6.55 -10.83 -14.44
N ASP A 121 7.59 -11.44 -15.01
CA ASP A 121 8.16 -12.68 -14.50
C ASP A 121 8.76 -12.48 -13.11
N LYS A 122 9.60 -11.46 -12.93
CA LYS A 122 10.22 -11.11 -11.65
C LYS A 122 9.21 -10.70 -10.57
N GLY A 123 8.10 -10.06 -10.95
CA GLY A 123 7.04 -9.69 -10.01
C GLY A 123 6.34 -10.90 -9.38
N ALA A 124 6.22 -11.99 -10.13
CA ALA A 124 5.67 -13.23 -9.61
C ALA A 124 6.68 -14.06 -8.81
N GLU A 125 7.97 -14.05 -9.24
CA GLU A 125 9.05 -14.81 -8.60
C GLU A 125 9.58 -14.14 -7.33
N GLY A 126 9.55 -12.81 -7.27
CA GLY A 126 10.13 -12.02 -6.19
C GLY A 126 9.28 -11.92 -4.92
N LEU A 127 8.16 -12.64 -4.86
CA LEU A 127 7.30 -12.69 -3.68
C LEU A 127 7.93 -13.56 -2.57
N ILE A 128 7.94 -13.01 -1.36
CA ILE A 128 8.38 -13.71 -0.16
C ILE A 128 7.18 -13.79 0.79
N GLU A 129 6.77 -15.00 1.16
CA GLU A 129 5.75 -15.20 2.17
C GLU A 129 6.38 -15.10 3.56
N VAL A 130 5.78 -14.27 4.40
CA VAL A 130 6.19 -14.10 5.80
C VAL A 130 5.19 -14.86 6.68
N PRO A 131 5.66 -15.82 7.49
CA PRO A 131 4.78 -16.58 8.37
C PRO A 131 4.02 -15.67 9.33
N VAL A 132 2.70 -15.83 9.41
CA VAL A 132 1.84 -15.14 10.37
C VAL A 132 1.71 -16.00 11.60
N ASP A 133 2.26 -15.54 12.73
CA ASP A 133 2.15 -16.25 13.99
C ASP A 133 0.72 -16.09 14.56
N PRO A 134 0.00 -17.17 14.87
CA PRO A 134 -1.31 -17.10 15.54
C PRO A 134 -1.28 -16.30 16.85
N ALA A 135 -0.16 -16.30 17.58
CA ALA A 135 0.00 -15.54 18.81
C ALA A 135 -0.12 -14.02 18.61
N TRP A 136 0.03 -13.53 17.38
CA TRP A 136 -0.16 -12.11 17.08
C TRP A 136 -1.62 -11.63 17.31
N ALA A 137 -2.59 -12.54 17.37
CA ALA A 137 -3.99 -12.20 17.64
C ALA A 137 -4.19 -11.47 18.98
N ASP A 138 -3.32 -11.72 19.94
CA ASP A 138 -3.39 -11.17 21.30
C ASP A 138 -2.42 -10.00 21.54
N LEU A 139 -1.70 -9.56 20.52
CA LEU A 139 -0.78 -8.42 20.65
C LEU A 139 -1.54 -7.15 21.08
N PRO A 140 -0.96 -6.35 22.00
CA PRO A 140 -1.53 -5.06 22.35
C PRO A 140 -1.54 -4.15 21.13
N VAL A 141 -2.67 -3.54 20.85
CA VAL A 141 -2.78 -2.51 19.81
C VAL A 141 -2.56 -1.17 20.49
N GLU A 142 -1.45 -0.54 20.18
CA GLU A 142 -1.33 0.90 20.39
C GLU A 142 -2.35 1.55 19.43
N GLU A 143 -3.28 2.32 19.98
CA GLU A 143 -4.12 3.18 19.14
C GLU A 143 -3.17 4.02 18.28
N LEU A 144 -3.42 4.06 16.96
CA LEU A 144 -2.69 4.97 16.08
C LEU A 144 -2.78 6.35 16.72
N LYS A 145 -1.70 6.81 17.36
CA LYS A 145 -1.67 8.17 17.90
C LYS A 145 -1.98 9.07 16.73
N PRO A 146 -3.04 9.88 16.80
CA PRO A 146 -3.20 10.95 15.83
C PRO A 146 -1.87 11.70 15.84
N ALA A 147 -1.33 12.00 14.65
CA ALA A 147 -0.07 12.73 14.54
C ALA A 147 -0.07 13.81 15.58
N GLU A 148 0.88 13.76 16.52
CA GLU A 148 0.91 14.62 17.70
C GLU A 148 0.64 16.04 17.24
N GLU A 149 -0.39 16.63 17.82
CA GLU A 149 -0.67 18.06 17.64
C GLU A 149 0.60 18.81 18.02
N CYS A 150 1.36 19.19 17.02
CA CYS A 150 2.49 20.09 17.20
C CYS A 150 1.91 21.48 17.50
N CYS A 151 1.44 21.68 18.71
CA CYS A 151 1.25 22.97 19.37
C CYS A 151 0.69 22.78 20.79
N SER A 152 1.55 22.40 21.72
CA SER A 152 1.34 22.68 23.15
C SER A 152 1.77 24.11 23.53
N CYS A 153 1.78 25.05 22.59
CA CYS A 153 1.88 26.45 22.93
C CYS A 153 0.48 26.98 23.18
N GLY A 154 0.13 27.24 24.44
CA GLY A 154 -1.12 27.88 24.87
C GLY A 154 -1.23 29.36 24.44
N CYS A 155 -0.82 29.72 23.24
CA CYS A 155 -1.02 30.99 22.59
C CYS A 155 -2.33 30.92 21.84
N GLY A 156 -3.34 31.66 22.28
CA GLY A 156 -4.67 31.78 21.64
C GLY A 156 -4.59 32.45 20.27
N HIS A 157 -3.92 31.81 19.34
CA HIS A 157 -3.92 32.22 17.94
C HIS A 157 -5.19 31.67 17.27
N GLU A 158 -6.00 32.54 16.71
CA GLU A 158 -7.05 32.12 15.79
C GLU A 158 -6.41 31.34 14.66
N LYS A 159 -6.83 30.08 14.47
CA LYS A 159 -6.31 29.20 13.41
C LYS A 159 -6.59 29.83 12.05
N SER A 160 -5.59 29.87 11.20
CA SER A 160 -5.72 30.34 9.82
C SER A 160 -6.70 29.44 9.05
N LYS A 161 -7.25 29.95 7.91
CA LYS A 161 -8.12 29.18 7.01
C LYS A 161 -7.46 27.87 6.57
N THR A 162 -6.16 27.91 6.26
CA THR A 162 -5.34 26.74 5.89
C THR A 162 -5.23 25.72 7.02
N GLU A 163 -4.98 26.15 8.24
CA GLU A 163 -4.88 25.25 9.39
C GLU A 163 -6.20 24.56 9.68
N LEU A 164 -7.32 25.30 9.56
CA LEU A 164 -8.68 24.74 9.70
C LEU A 164 -8.99 23.73 8.58
N PHE A 165 -8.58 24.00 7.34
CA PHE A 165 -8.71 23.07 6.22
C PHE A 165 -7.92 21.78 6.48
N VAL A 166 -6.65 21.91 6.88
CA VAL A 166 -5.80 20.74 7.19
C VAL A 166 -6.43 19.90 8.30
N GLU A 167 -6.90 20.53 9.36
CA GLU A 167 -7.44 19.82 10.51
C GLU A 167 -8.79 19.15 10.22
N ARG A 168 -9.71 19.87 9.60
CA ARG A 168 -11.11 19.44 9.42
C ARG A 168 -11.33 18.58 8.19
N ILE A 169 -10.51 18.74 7.16
CA ILE A 169 -10.70 18.12 5.86
C ILE A 169 -9.51 17.24 5.49
N ALA A 170 -8.31 17.79 5.38
CA ALA A 170 -7.16 17.04 4.87
C ALA A 170 -6.75 15.87 5.79
N LYS A 171 -6.71 16.07 7.11
CA LYS A 171 -6.39 14.99 8.07
C LYS A 171 -7.39 13.82 8.00
N PRO A 172 -8.74 14.05 8.04
CA PRO A 172 -9.72 12.97 7.86
C PRO A 172 -9.59 12.25 6.52
N ILE A 173 -9.39 12.99 5.42
CA ILE A 173 -9.20 12.39 4.10
C ILE A 173 -7.95 11.51 4.07
N ASN A 174 -6.83 12.00 4.58
CA ASN A 174 -5.58 11.24 4.67
C ASN A 174 -5.68 10.02 5.60
N ALA A 175 -6.56 10.08 6.59
CA ALA A 175 -6.90 8.94 7.45
C ALA A 175 -7.92 7.97 6.83
N ILE A 176 -8.25 8.12 5.52
CA ILE A 176 -9.26 7.32 4.78
C ILE A 176 -10.67 7.44 5.42
N LYS A 177 -10.94 8.53 6.13
CA LYS A 177 -12.25 8.87 6.73
C LYS A 177 -12.98 9.97 5.98
N GLY A 178 -12.58 10.26 4.74
CA GLY A 178 -13.18 11.31 3.92
C GLY A 178 -14.66 11.06 3.62
N TYR A 179 -15.10 9.80 3.59
CA TYR A 179 -16.53 9.45 3.41
C TYR A 179 -17.41 9.82 4.60
N ASP A 180 -16.82 10.02 5.78
CA ASP A 180 -17.55 10.42 6.99
C ASP A 180 -17.77 11.95 7.04
N LEU A 181 -17.11 12.70 6.14
CA LEU A 181 -17.23 14.15 6.09
C LEU A 181 -18.55 14.56 5.41
N PRO A 182 -19.37 15.40 6.04
CA PRO A 182 -20.53 15.97 5.37
C PRO A 182 -20.07 16.95 4.26
N VAL A 183 -20.90 17.10 3.23
CA VAL A 183 -20.61 18.07 2.13
C VAL A 183 -20.40 19.48 2.66
N SER A 184 -21.12 19.84 3.74
CA SER A 184 -20.97 21.15 4.41
C SER A 184 -19.60 21.38 5.05
N ALA A 185 -18.77 20.34 5.25
CA ALA A 185 -17.40 20.52 5.74
C ALA A 185 -16.55 21.36 4.78
N PHE A 186 -16.92 21.38 3.49
CA PHE A 186 -16.23 22.13 2.44
C PHE A 186 -16.73 23.56 2.25
N ASN A 187 -17.73 24.01 3.03
CA ASN A 187 -18.23 25.37 2.93
C ASN A 187 -17.11 26.39 3.23
N GLY A 188 -16.95 27.37 2.34
CA GLY A 188 -15.88 28.35 2.41
C GLY A 188 -14.56 27.95 1.74
N TYR A 189 -14.55 26.78 1.10
CA TYR A 189 -13.40 26.25 0.34
C TYR A 189 -13.79 25.89 -1.12
N GLU A 190 -14.93 26.33 -1.59
CA GLU A 190 -15.50 25.97 -2.90
C GLU A 190 -14.65 26.45 -4.07
N ASP A 191 -13.89 27.52 -3.85
CA ASP A 191 -12.97 28.11 -4.83
C ASP A 191 -11.55 27.49 -4.83
N GLY A 192 -11.32 26.52 -3.95
CA GLY A 192 -10.02 25.86 -3.81
C GLY A 192 -8.96 26.71 -3.09
N THR A 193 -9.31 27.83 -2.49
CA THR A 193 -8.41 28.67 -1.69
C THR A 193 -8.42 28.27 -0.21
N PHE A 194 -7.33 27.67 0.25
CA PHE A 194 -7.15 27.17 1.62
C PHE A 194 -5.73 27.29 2.13
#